data_9f68cfe1d46b981dec03102bb48f7a3f
#
_entry.id   9f68cfe1d46b981dec03102bb48f7a3f
#
_cell.length_a   1.000
_cell.length_b   1.000
_cell.length_c   1.000
_cell.angle_alpha   90.00
_cell.angle_beta   90.00
_cell.angle_gamma   90.00
#
_symmetry.space_group_name_H-M   'P 1'
#
loop_
_entity.id
_entity.type
_entity.pdbx_description
1 polymer ?
#
loop_
_entity_poly.entity_id
_entity_poly.type
_entity_poly.pdbx_seq_one_letter_code
_entity_poly.pdbx_strand_id
1 'polypeptide(L)'
;MIKGHASIIPVSRRAKTAEGNVILVGDAAGQTKATTGGGIIFGIACAKVAAKSIYRHIKEGRKLSLYDKDWRKSYGADLKMHAALHDYYSKVSEAHMERFIGIAKALGAESFFSKYGDMDSPTLMLKRLFLRKLVK
;
A
#
# COMPACT_ATOMS: atom_id res chain seq x y z
N MET A 1 0.87 -28.40 24.97
CA MET A 1 0.29 -28.43 23.62
C MET A 1 0.42 -27.03 23.01
N ILE A 2 1.27 -26.82 22.01
CA ILE A 2 1.43 -25.50 21.34
C ILE A 2 0.30 -25.39 20.33
N LYS A 3 -0.61 -24.43 20.51
CA LYS A 3 -1.65 -24.14 19.53
C LYS A 3 -1.03 -23.31 18.41
N GLY A 4 -0.94 -23.88 17.21
CA GLY A 4 -0.55 -23.15 16.01
C GLY A 4 -1.71 -22.25 15.56
N HIS A 5 -1.38 -21.00 15.20
CA HIS A 5 -2.30 -20.05 14.59
C HIS A 5 -1.84 -19.77 13.15
N ALA A 6 -2.76 -19.79 12.21
CA ALA A 6 -2.52 -19.39 10.83
C ALA A 6 -3.48 -18.26 10.47
N SER A 7 -2.99 -17.27 9.71
CA SER A 7 -3.82 -16.18 9.19
C SER A 7 -3.48 -15.90 7.72
N ILE A 8 -4.43 -15.37 6.98
CA ILE A 8 -4.25 -14.96 5.59
C ILE A 8 -4.01 -13.46 5.56
N ILE A 9 -2.92 -13.03 4.92
CA ILE A 9 -2.66 -11.61 4.67
C ILE A 9 -3.36 -11.23 3.37
N PRO A 10 -4.27 -10.23 3.38
CA PRO A 10 -4.96 -9.82 2.18
C PRO A 10 -4.02 -9.08 1.24
N VAL A 11 -3.86 -9.56 0.01
CA VAL A 11 -3.05 -8.93 -1.04
C VAL A 11 -3.87 -8.04 -1.97
N SER A 12 -5.19 -7.99 -1.80
CA SER A 12 -6.10 -7.18 -2.59
C SER A 12 -6.91 -6.23 -1.71
N ARG A 13 -7.23 -5.07 -2.26
CA ARG A 13 -8.06 -4.06 -1.58
C ARG A 13 -9.54 -4.44 -1.68
N ARG A 14 -10.30 -4.21 -0.62
CA ARG A 14 -11.74 -4.31 -0.70
C ARG A 14 -12.32 -3.19 -1.56
N ALA A 15 -13.34 -3.51 -2.35
CA ALA A 15 -14.07 -2.53 -3.16
C ALA A 15 -14.72 -1.45 -2.28
N LYS A 16 -15.24 -1.85 -1.10
CA LYS A 16 -15.96 -1.00 -0.16
C LYS A 16 -15.44 -1.24 1.25
N THR A 17 -15.07 -0.17 1.94
CA THR A 17 -14.56 -0.22 3.31
C THR A 17 -15.43 0.56 4.31
N ALA A 18 -16.53 1.15 3.86
CA ALA A 18 -17.53 1.80 4.70
C ALA A 18 -18.93 1.56 4.17
N GLU A 19 -19.85 1.16 5.05
CA GLU A 19 -21.28 0.95 4.75
C GLU A 19 -22.15 1.15 5.99
N GLY A 20 -23.20 1.96 5.85
CA GLY A 20 -24.04 2.32 7.00
C GLY A 20 -23.20 2.90 8.12
N ASN A 21 -23.26 2.30 9.30
CA ASN A 21 -22.50 2.68 10.49
C ASN A 21 -21.24 1.82 10.72
N VAL A 22 -20.80 1.06 9.72
CA VAL A 22 -19.63 0.18 9.82
C VAL A 22 -18.53 0.68 8.91
N ILE A 23 -17.30 0.70 9.43
CA ILE A 23 -16.07 0.91 8.65
C ILE A 23 -15.06 -0.20 8.94
N LEU A 24 -14.26 -0.53 7.93
CA LEU A 24 -13.17 -1.48 8.01
C LEU A 24 -11.84 -0.75 7.94
N VAL A 25 -10.86 -1.18 8.75
CA VAL A 25 -9.52 -0.59 8.81
C VAL A 25 -8.47 -1.69 8.83
N GLY A 26 -7.27 -1.41 8.34
CA GLY A 26 -6.16 -2.36 8.33
C GLY A 26 -6.40 -3.55 7.40
N ASP A 27 -5.99 -4.74 7.80
CA ASP A 27 -6.09 -5.97 7.01
C ASP A 27 -7.55 -6.29 6.63
N ALA A 28 -8.51 -6.03 7.51
CA ALA A 28 -9.93 -6.20 7.21
C ALA A 28 -10.40 -5.34 6.02
N ALA A 29 -9.75 -4.21 5.77
CA ALA A 29 -10.00 -3.31 4.65
C ALA A 29 -9.08 -3.59 3.44
N GLY A 30 -8.15 -4.53 3.54
CA GLY A 30 -7.10 -4.76 2.55
C GLY A 30 -6.11 -3.59 2.46
N GLN A 31 -5.87 -2.90 3.58
CA GLN A 31 -4.92 -1.77 3.68
C GLN A 31 -3.53 -2.28 4.04
N THR A 32 -3.04 -3.24 3.26
CA THR A 32 -1.80 -3.98 3.45
C THR A 32 -0.93 -3.89 2.20
N LYS A 33 0.38 -3.79 2.37
CA LYS A 33 1.35 -3.84 1.25
C LYS A 33 1.37 -5.26 0.68
N ALA A 34 0.78 -5.46 -0.48
CA ALA A 34 0.75 -6.77 -1.14
C ALA A 34 2.15 -7.32 -1.44
N THR A 35 3.16 -6.45 -1.59
CA THR A 35 4.55 -6.85 -1.87
C THR A 35 5.27 -7.51 -0.69
N THR A 36 4.99 -7.08 0.53
CA THR A 36 5.71 -7.50 1.74
C THR A 36 4.81 -8.08 2.83
N GLY A 37 3.49 -8.02 2.67
CA GLY A 37 2.54 -8.39 3.71
C GLY A 37 2.48 -7.39 4.89
N GLY A 38 3.21 -6.28 4.82
CA GLY A 38 3.26 -5.28 5.89
C GLY A 38 2.00 -4.41 5.95
N GLY A 39 1.21 -4.51 7.02
CA GLY A 39 -0.04 -3.77 7.22
C GLY A 39 0.00 -2.69 8.30
N ILE A 40 0.99 -2.71 9.21
CA ILE A 40 1.00 -1.85 10.42
C ILE A 40 0.97 -0.36 10.07
N ILE A 41 1.86 0.11 9.18
CA ILE A 41 1.98 1.54 8.83
C ILE A 41 0.70 2.03 8.16
N PHE A 42 0.21 1.30 7.14
CA PHE A 42 -1.04 1.66 6.46
C PHE A 42 -2.26 1.52 7.38
N GLY A 43 -2.29 0.50 8.24
CA GLY A 43 -3.35 0.31 9.23
C GLY A 43 -3.45 1.50 10.19
N ILE A 44 -2.31 1.95 10.76
CA ILE A 44 -2.27 3.13 11.65
C ILE A 44 -2.66 4.40 10.89
N ALA A 45 -2.14 4.60 9.67
CA ALA A 45 -2.45 5.78 8.87
C ALA A 45 -3.94 5.85 8.51
N CYS A 46 -4.52 4.73 8.07
CA CYS A 46 -5.95 4.64 7.77
C CYS A 46 -6.84 4.73 9.02
N ALA A 47 -6.36 4.23 10.19
CA ALA A 47 -7.06 4.39 11.47
C ALA A 47 -7.20 5.87 11.86
N LYS A 48 -6.18 6.70 11.60
CA LYS A 48 -6.27 8.16 11.81
C LYS A 48 -7.34 8.80 10.92
N VAL A 49 -7.44 8.37 9.66
CA VAL A 49 -8.49 8.82 8.74
C VAL A 49 -9.87 8.36 9.23
N ALA A 50 -9.98 7.11 9.70
CA ALA A 50 -11.20 6.55 10.24
C ALA A 50 -11.69 7.34 11.46
N ALA A 51 -10.81 7.60 12.43
CA ALA A 51 -11.13 8.37 13.62
C ALA A 51 -11.67 9.77 13.27
N LYS A 52 -11.03 10.46 12.30
CA LYS A 52 -11.50 11.76 11.81
C LYS A 52 -12.87 11.66 11.13
N SER A 53 -13.12 10.60 10.37
CA SER A 53 -14.40 10.39 9.70
C SER A 53 -15.52 10.07 10.68
N ILE A 54 -15.24 9.27 11.72
CA ILE A 54 -16.16 8.98 12.82
C ILE A 54 -16.49 10.26 13.59
N TYR A 55 -15.48 11.05 13.97
CA TYR A 55 -15.69 12.31 14.66
C TYR A 55 -16.63 13.23 13.87
N ARG A 56 -16.38 13.40 12.58
CA ARG A 56 -17.23 14.23 11.70
C ARG A 56 -18.64 13.66 11.53
N HIS A 57 -18.77 12.35 11.51
CA HIS A 57 -20.06 11.71 11.45
C HIS A 57 -20.89 12.01 12.69
N ILE A 58 -20.30 11.86 13.88
CA ILE A 58 -20.99 12.07 15.17
C ILE A 58 -21.28 13.54 15.42
N LYS A 59 -20.31 14.44 15.14
CA LYS A 59 -20.42 15.86 15.48
C LYS A 59 -21.07 16.71 14.40
N GLU A 60 -20.85 16.37 13.13
CA GLU A 60 -21.24 17.18 11.98
C GLU A 60 -22.31 16.51 11.11
N GLY A 61 -22.76 15.29 11.44
CA GLY A 61 -23.74 14.55 10.65
C GLY A 61 -23.23 14.10 9.27
N ARG A 62 -21.92 14.12 9.03
CA ARG A 62 -21.34 13.72 7.73
C ARG A 62 -21.50 12.23 7.50
N LYS A 63 -21.71 11.83 6.24
CA LYS A 63 -21.81 10.43 5.86
C LYS A 63 -20.52 9.68 6.15
N LEU A 64 -20.61 8.57 6.90
CA LEU A 64 -19.46 7.75 7.26
C LEU A 64 -18.80 7.09 6.03
N SER A 65 -19.56 6.90 4.94
CA SER A 65 -19.04 6.40 3.65
C SER A 65 -17.96 7.28 3.00
N LEU A 66 -17.84 8.56 3.41
CA LEU A 66 -16.76 9.45 2.95
C LEU A 66 -15.37 8.95 3.38
N TYR A 67 -15.28 8.16 4.44
CA TYR A 67 -14.04 7.49 4.83
C TYR A 67 -13.40 6.72 3.68
N ASP A 68 -14.19 6.00 2.88
CA ASP A 68 -13.68 5.21 1.76
C ASP A 68 -12.95 6.09 0.74
N LYS A 69 -13.50 7.25 0.42
CA LYS A 69 -12.88 8.26 -0.45
C LYS A 69 -11.62 8.88 0.16
N ASP A 70 -11.69 9.23 1.44
CA ASP A 70 -10.62 9.97 2.13
C ASP A 70 -9.33 9.13 2.26
N TRP A 71 -9.43 7.87 2.72
CA TRP A 71 -8.25 7.02 2.81
C TRP A 71 -7.68 6.66 1.43
N ARG A 72 -8.54 6.40 0.43
CA ARG A 72 -8.09 6.11 -0.94
C ARG A 72 -7.37 7.28 -1.59
N LYS A 73 -7.81 8.50 -1.31
CA LYS A 73 -7.13 9.72 -1.77
C LYS A 73 -5.71 9.81 -1.20
N SER A 74 -5.52 9.43 0.05
CA SER A 74 -4.24 9.57 0.74
C SER A 74 -3.28 8.40 0.46
N TYR A 75 -3.77 7.16 0.44
CA TYR A 75 -2.94 5.94 0.43
C TYR A 75 -3.29 4.97 -0.69
N GLY A 76 -4.37 5.21 -1.40
CA GLY A 76 -4.89 4.29 -2.42
C GLY A 76 -3.93 4.06 -3.58
N ALA A 77 -3.15 5.08 -3.97
CA ALA A 77 -2.18 4.98 -5.06
C ALA A 77 -1.01 4.06 -4.69
N ASP A 78 -0.44 4.20 -3.49
CA ASP A 78 0.66 3.37 -3.01
C ASP A 78 0.22 1.91 -2.87
N LEU A 79 -0.92 1.66 -2.24
CA LEU A 79 -1.47 0.31 -2.11
C LEU A 79 -1.83 -0.32 -3.47
N LYS A 80 -2.28 0.49 -4.44
CA LYS A 80 -2.51 0.02 -5.82
C LYS A 80 -1.22 -0.40 -6.49
N MET A 81 -0.14 0.35 -6.28
CA MET A 81 1.16 0.02 -6.83
C MET A 81 1.73 -1.26 -6.22
N HIS A 82 1.62 -1.44 -4.89
CA HIS A 82 2.01 -2.70 -4.24
C HIS A 82 1.25 -3.90 -4.80
N ALA A 83 -0.06 -3.76 -5.03
CA ALA A 83 -0.86 -4.83 -5.62
C ALA A 83 -0.43 -5.14 -7.06
N ALA A 84 -0.16 -4.11 -7.87
CA ALA A 84 0.30 -4.29 -9.26
C ALA A 84 1.68 -4.96 -9.33
N LEU A 85 2.61 -4.55 -8.45
CA LEU A 85 3.92 -5.18 -8.34
C LEU A 85 3.80 -6.64 -7.91
N HIS A 86 2.99 -6.94 -6.91
CA HIS A 86 2.74 -8.31 -6.46
C HIS A 86 2.18 -9.17 -7.59
N ASP A 87 1.17 -8.68 -8.32
CA ASP A 87 0.57 -9.38 -9.45
C ASP A 87 1.57 -9.60 -10.59
N TYR A 88 2.48 -8.67 -10.81
CA TYR A 88 3.54 -8.82 -11.80
C TYR A 88 4.52 -9.93 -11.42
N TYR A 89 5.18 -9.84 -10.27
CA TYR A 89 6.21 -10.83 -9.96
C TYR A 89 5.67 -12.19 -9.49
N SER A 90 4.40 -12.30 -9.12
CA SER A 90 3.77 -13.61 -8.94
C SER A 90 3.61 -14.40 -10.24
N LYS A 91 3.71 -13.74 -11.41
CA LYS A 91 3.59 -14.33 -12.75
C LYS A 91 4.90 -14.44 -13.50
N VAL A 92 5.95 -13.80 -13.01
CA VAL A 92 7.27 -13.79 -13.67
C VAL A 92 8.07 -15.01 -13.26
N SER A 93 8.75 -15.67 -14.23
CA SER A 93 9.64 -16.79 -13.94
C SER A 93 10.91 -16.34 -13.23
N GLU A 94 11.52 -17.24 -12.46
CA GLU A 94 12.76 -16.99 -11.73
C GLU A 94 13.87 -16.44 -12.64
N ALA A 95 14.07 -17.04 -13.81
CA ALA A 95 15.08 -16.62 -14.78
C ALA A 95 14.87 -15.17 -15.29
N HIS A 96 13.61 -14.75 -15.47
CA HIS A 96 13.31 -13.36 -15.83
C HIS A 96 13.56 -12.42 -14.66
N MET A 97 13.26 -12.84 -13.43
CA MET A 97 13.52 -12.05 -12.23
C MET A 97 15.02 -11.85 -12.01
N GLU A 98 15.83 -12.89 -12.13
CA GLU A 98 17.30 -12.81 -12.04
C GLU A 98 17.88 -11.85 -13.08
N ARG A 99 17.44 -11.94 -14.34
CA ARG A 99 17.87 -11.05 -15.42
C ARG A 99 17.49 -9.59 -15.12
N PHE A 100 16.26 -9.36 -14.64
CA PHE A 100 15.80 -8.03 -14.24
C PHE A 100 16.67 -7.44 -13.12
N ILE A 101 16.94 -8.23 -12.08
CA ILE A 101 17.80 -7.83 -10.95
C ILE A 101 19.23 -7.52 -11.45
N GLY A 102 19.78 -8.35 -12.33
CA GLY A 102 21.11 -8.13 -12.91
C GLY A 102 21.20 -6.80 -13.67
N ILE A 103 20.21 -6.50 -14.51
CA ILE A 103 20.14 -5.21 -15.24
C ILE A 103 19.99 -4.04 -14.26
N ALA A 104 19.11 -4.17 -13.26
CA ALA A 104 18.89 -3.14 -12.26
C ALA A 104 20.18 -2.82 -11.48
N LYS A 105 20.94 -3.84 -11.09
CA LYS A 105 22.26 -3.68 -10.43
C LYS A 105 23.24 -2.94 -11.35
N ALA A 106 23.38 -3.37 -12.60
CA ALA A 106 24.25 -2.74 -13.57
C ALA A 106 23.92 -1.25 -13.80
N LEU A 107 22.65 -0.87 -13.67
CA LEU A 107 22.16 0.51 -13.75
C LEU A 107 22.28 1.30 -12.44
N GLY A 108 22.88 0.71 -11.39
CA GLY A 108 23.09 1.39 -10.11
C GLY A 108 21.83 1.50 -9.24
N ALA A 109 20.85 0.59 -9.43
CA ALA A 109 19.61 0.59 -8.67
C ALA A 109 19.85 0.48 -7.15
N GLU A 110 20.89 -0.23 -6.72
CA GLU A 110 21.22 -0.38 -5.30
C GLU A 110 21.49 0.97 -4.62
N SER A 111 22.30 1.82 -5.25
CA SER A 111 22.58 3.17 -4.73
C SER A 111 21.34 4.07 -4.73
N PHE A 112 20.47 3.91 -5.74
CA PHE A 112 19.20 4.63 -5.80
C PHE A 112 18.27 4.19 -4.68
N PHE A 113 18.07 2.88 -4.50
CA PHE A 113 17.20 2.35 -3.45
C PHE A 113 17.73 2.61 -2.04
N SER A 114 19.05 2.54 -1.83
CA SER A 114 19.68 2.88 -0.56
C SER A 114 19.41 4.34 -0.16
N LYS A 115 19.41 5.26 -1.13
CA LYS A 115 19.24 6.70 -0.86
C LYS A 115 17.79 7.16 -0.86
N TYR A 116 16.94 6.58 -1.68
CA TYR A 116 15.57 7.07 -1.94
C TYR A 116 14.50 6.01 -1.75
N GLY A 117 14.89 4.77 -1.42
CA GLY A 117 13.96 3.66 -1.24
C GLY A 117 13.03 3.92 -0.07
N ASP A 118 11.74 3.88 -0.33
CA ASP A 118 10.68 3.97 0.66
C ASP A 118 9.62 2.92 0.31
N MET A 119 9.59 1.87 1.11
CA MET A 119 8.65 0.76 0.91
C MET A 119 7.21 1.12 1.27
N ASP A 120 6.99 2.26 1.93
CA ASP A 120 5.66 2.72 2.29
C ASP A 120 5.09 3.72 1.26
N SER A 121 5.98 4.36 0.45
CA SER A 121 5.59 5.37 -0.55
C SER A 121 6.22 5.12 -1.92
N PRO A 122 5.94 3.98 -2.57
CA PRO A 122 6.53 3.65 -3.88
C PRO A 122 6.15 4.65 -4.98
N THR A 123 4.98 5.31 -4.89
CA THR A 123 4.59 6.37 -5.83
C THR A 123 5.48 7.60 -5.73
N LEU A 124 5.88 7.98 -4.52
CA LEU A 124 6.81 9.08 -4.29
C LEU A 124 8.22 8.74 -4.80
N MET A 125 8.67 7.52 -4.58
CA MET A 125 9.94 7.01 -5.08
C MET A 125 10.00 7.10 -6.62
N LEU A 126 8.97 6.66 -7.32
CA LEU A 126 8.88 6.78 -8.78
C LEU A 126 8.89 8.24 -9.26
N LYS A 127 8.15 9.13 -8.61
CA LYS A 127 8.17 10.56 -8.94
C LYS A 127 9.59 11.13 -8.84
N ARG A 128 10.35 10.79 -7.81
CA ARG A 128 11.75 11.21 -7.65
C ARG A 128 12.65 10.67 -8.77
N LEU A 129 12.42 9.42 -9.21
CA LEU A 129 13.16 8.83 -10.32
C LEU A 129 12.91 9.58 -11.64
N PHE A 130 11.66 9.93 -11.93
CA PHE A 130 11.30 10.71 -13.13
C PHE A 130 11.84 12.13 -13.10
N LEU A 131 11.70 12.84 -11.97
CA LEU A 131 12.21 14.21 -11.82
C LEU A 131 13.73 14.28 -12.01
N ARG A 132 14.48 13.28 -11.57
CA ARG A 132 15.95 13.22 -11.77
C ARG A 132 16.34 13.08 -13.25
N LYS A 133 15.48 12.50 -14.10
CA LYS A 133 15.73 12.41 -15.55
C LYS A 133 15.45 13.72 -16.28
N LEU A 134 14.63 14.61 -15.72
CA LEU A 134 14.27 15.92 -16.33
C LEU A 134 15.28 17.03 -15.98
N VAL A 135 16.18 16.80 -15.00
CA VAL A 135 17.18 17.79 -14.54
C VAL A 135 18.59 17.47 -15.07
N LYS A 136 18.72 16.49 -15.96
CA LYS A 136 19.93 16.25 -16.76
C LYS A 136 19.67 16.66 -18.21
#